data_1c26f320c324f24c51094825646aff87
#
_entry.id   1c26f320c324f24c51094825646aff87
#
_cell.length_a   1.000
_cell.length_b   1.000
_cell.length_c   1.000
_cell.angle_alpha   90.00
_cell.angle_beta   90.00
_cell.angle_gamma   90.00
#
_symmetry.space_group_name_H-M   'P 1'
#
loop_
_entity.id
_entity.type
_entity.pdbx_description
1 polymer ?
#
loop_
_entity_poly.entity_id
_entity_poly.type
_entity_poly.pdbx_seq_one_letter_code
_entity_poly.pdbx_strand_id
1 'polypeptide(L)'
;MSNINPFILTGMMPLSASSMNRVSYMCPVTITNDVVQGQTDVQDSLTIDAGGSLYIINAPVYVGGPNQPDHGHGTAHLAVRNGGTLTLIGNLPDHMTMFLGDKANGSLEINGGRVLMGQGCIQGAREHEGRITMTDGWLFASE
;
A
#
# COMPACT_ATOMS: atom_id res chain seq x y z
N MET A 1 -11.87 -16.82 0.46
CA MET A 1 -11.43 -16.25 0.44
C MET A 1 -10.38 -16.08 0.69
N SER A 2 -10.00 -15.94 0.64
CA SER A 2 -9.26 -15.72 0.84
C SER A 2 -8.87 -15.10 1.35
N ASN A 3 -8.68 -14.94 1.47
CA ASN A 3 -8.38 -14.36 2.00
C ASN A 3 -8.66 -13.77 2.67
N ILE A 4 -8.62 -13.78 2.98
CA ILE A 4 -8.80 -13.24 3.70
C ILE A 4 -9.13 -12.46 3.88
N ASN A 5 -9.32 -13.00 3.98
CA ASN A 5 -9.68 -11.87 3.82
C ASN A 5 -9.16 -10.80 4.46
N PRO A 6 -8.59 -9.83 3.79
CA PRO A 6 -7.97 -8.73 4.41
C PRO A 6 -8.93 -7.80 5.11
N PHE A 7 -10.11 -7.69 4.64
CA PHE A 7 -11.09 -6.86 5.34
C PHE A 7 -11.35 -7.31 6.78
N ILE A 8 -11.02 -8.56 7.08
CA ILE A 8 -11.11 -9.07 8.46
C ILE A 8 -10.17 -8.31 9.37
N LEU A 9 -9.08 -7.83 8.84
CA LEU A 9 -8.08 -7.08 9.58
C LEU A 9 -8.55 -5.66 9.86
N THR A 10 -9.43 -5.16 9.04
CA THR A 10 -9.84 -3.77 9.08
C THR A 10 -10.56 -3.44 10.37
N GLY A 11 -10.01 -2.52 11.14
CA GLY A 11 -10.60 -2.03 12.38
C GLY A 11 -10.68 -3.05 13.49
N MET A 12 -10.24 -4.28 13.28
CA MET A 12 -10.42 -5.33 14.26
C MET A 12 -9.15 -5.83 14.89
N MET A 13 -8.15 -6.05 14.08
CA MET A 13 -7.07 -6.94 14.47
C MET A 13 -5.69 -6.39 14.14
N PRO A 14 -5.37 -5.19 14.55
CA PRO A 14 -4.02 -4.70 14.28
C PRO A 14 -2.94 -5.58 14.90
N LEU A 15 -3.26 -6.24 15.98
CA LEU A 15 -2.31 -7.09 16.67
C LEU A 15 -1.89 -8.32 15.88
N SER A 16 -2.80 -8.83 15.05
CA SER A 16 -2.51 -10.01 14.25
C SER A 16 -1.46 -9.76 13.20
N ALA A 17 -1.20 -8.51 12.86
CA ALA A 17 -0.19 -8.14 11.89
C ALA A 17 1.19 -8.68 12.24
N SER A 18 1.50 -8.89 13.52
CA SER A 18 2.79 -9.43 13.94
C SER A 18 3.08 -10.82 13.39
N SER A 19 2.08 -11.58 13.04
CA SER A 19 2.21 -12.92 12.49
C SER A 19 2.17 -12.96 10.97
N MET A 20 1.91 -11.84 10.32
CA MET A 20 1.75 -11.77 8.87
C MET A 20 3.07 -11.51 8.19
N ASN A 21 3.43 -12.39 7.26
CA ASN A 21 4.55 -12.17 6.36
C ASN A 21 4.13 -11.42 5.10
N ARG A 22 2.84 -11.42 4.81
CA ARG A 22 2.29 -10.82 3.61
C ARG A 22 0.80 -10.61 3.73
N VAL A 23 0.34 -9.48 3.22
CA VAL A 23 -1.08 -9.18 3.04
C VAL A 23 -1.32 -8.82 1.58
N SER A 24 -2.34 -9.42 0.97
CA SER A 24 -2.72 -9.14 -0.42
C SER A 24 -4.14 -8.62 -0.46
N TYR A 25 -4.29 -7.43 -1.03
CA TYR A 25 -5.60 -6.81 -1.27
C TYR A 25 -6.02 -7.10 -2.71
N MET A 26 -6.80 -8.16 -2.89
CA MET A 26 -7.21 -8.70 -4.18
C MET A 26 -8.59 -8.21 -4.63
N CYS A 27 -9.24 -7.44 -3.80
CA CYS A 27 -10.53 -6.81 -4.09
C CYS A 27 -10.55 -5.42 -3.45
N PRO A 28 -11.50 -4.56 -3.79
CA PRO A 28 -11.57 -3.24 -3.20
C PRO A 28 -11.73 -3.31 -1.68
N VAL A 29 -10.85 -2.64 -0.98
CA VAL A 29 -10.83 -2.59 0.50
C VAL A 29 -10.63 -1.15 0.94
N THR A 30 -11.36 -0.77 1.98
CA THR A 30 -11.15 0.50 2.67
C THR A 30 -10.64 0.24 4.08
N ILE A 31 -9.50 0.84 4.41
CA ILE A 31 -8.86 0.70 5.72
C ILE A 31 -9.37 1.79 6.66
N THR A 32 -9.76 1.38 7.84
CA THR A 32 -10.06 2.31 8.94
C THR A 32 -8.88 2.43 9.91
N ASN A 33 -8.29 1.31 10.29
CA ASN A 33 -7.09 1.32 11.10
C ASN A 33 -6.46 -0.07 11.08
N ASP A 34 -5.22 -0.16 10.66
CA ASP A 34 -4.57 -1.46 10.56
C ASP A 34 -3.04 -1.34 10.68
N VAL A 35 -2.41 -2.47 10.99
CA VAL A 35 -0.96 -2.61 11.09
C VAL A 35 -0.53 -3.89 10.39
N VAL A 36 0.42 -3.77 9.48
CA VAL A 36 0.97 -4.91 8.75
C VAL A 36 2.48 -4.96 8.96
N GLN A 37 2.99 -6.12 9.36
CA GLN A 37 4.42 -6.36 9.55
C GLN A 37 5.01 -7.26 8.46
N GLY A 38 4.44 -7.21 7.30
CA GLY A 38 4.89 -7.99 6.16
C GLY A 38 4.68 -7.25 4.86
N GLN A 39 5.11 -7.86 3.78
CA GLN A 39 4.91 -7.32 2.45
C GLN A 39 3.41 -7.08 2.19
N THR A 40 3.10 -5.92 1.65
CA THR A 40 1.74 -5.56 1.27
C THR A 40 1.63 -5.49 -0.25
N ASP A 41 0.75 -6.29 -0.80
CA ASP A 41 0.47 -6.35 -2.24
C ASP A 41 -0.92 -5.79 -2.52
N VAL A 42 -0.99 -4.67 -3.22
CA VAL A 42 -2.25 -4.12 -3.70
C VAL A 42 -2.45 -4.60 -5.14
N GLN A 43 -3.44 -5.45 -5.35
CA GLN A 43 -3.74 -6.07 -6.65
C GLN A 43 -5.03 -5.52 -7.27
N ASP A 44 -5.82 -4.82 -6.51
CA ASP A 44 -7.03 -4.14 -6.95
C ASP A 44 -7.02 -2.71 -6.39
N SER A 45 -7.89 -2.38 -5.46
CA SER A 45 -7.98 -1.05 -4.87
C SER A 45 -7.87 -1.11 -3.36
N LEU A 46 -6.93 -0.37 -2.83
CA LEU A 46 -6.82 -0.14 -1.38
C LEU A 46 -7.01 1.35 -1.11
N THR A 47 -8.00 1.67 -0.29
CA THR A 47 -8.30 3.05 0.08
C THR A 47 -8.14 3.24 1.58
N ILE A 48 -7.40 4.27 1.95
CA ILE A 48 -7.30 4.73 3.32
C ILE A 48 -8.03 6.07 3.37
N ASP A 49 -9.18 6.11 4.02
CA ASP A 49 -10.12 7.23 3.93
C ASP A 49 -10.63 7.63 5.32
N ALA A 50 -11.28 8.78 5.38
CA ALA A 50 -11.98 9.27 6.58
C ALA A 50 -11.15 9.22 7.86
N GLY A 51 -9.89 9.63 7.78
CA GLY A 51 -8.99 9.62 8.93
C GLY A 51 -8.45 8.25 9.31
N GLY A 52 -8.67 7.24 8.48
CA GLY A 52 -8.12 5.90 8.68
C GLY A 52 -6.59 5.89 8.64
N SER A 53 -6.00 4.86 9.21
CA SER A 53 -4.55 4.70 9.27
C SER A 53 -4.12 3.31 8.87
N LEU A 54 -3.08 3.23 8.06
CA LEU A 54 -2.40 1.98 7.77
C LEU A 54 -0.91 2.15 8.06
N TYR A 55 -0.37 1.29 8.92
CA TYR A 55 1.05 1.20 9.21
C TYR A 55 1.62 -0.05 8.60
N ILE A 56 2.70 0.08 7.84
CA ILE A 56 3.44 -1.05 7.29
C ILE A 56 4.86 -0.98 7.83
N ILE A 57 5.29 -2.07 8.46
CA ILE A 57 6.51 -2.10 9.26
C ILE A 57 7.50 -3.09 8.66
N ASN A 58 8.70 -2.61 8.37
CA ASN A 58 9.85 -3.40 7.89
C ASN A 58 9.54 -4.24 6.63
N ALA A 59 8.68 -3.74 5.78
CA ALA A 59 8.31 -4.47 4.57
C ALA A 59 7.92 -3.53 3.43
N PRO A 60 8.10 -3.94 2.19
CA PRO A 60 7.73 -3.15 1.03
C PRO A 60 6.23 -3.20 0.73
N VAL A 61 5.78 -2.20 -0.01
CA VAL A 61 4.45 -2.15 -0.60
C VAL A 61 4.58 -2.27 -2.11
N TYR A 62 3.81 -3.16 -2.69
CA TYR A 62 3.69 -3.30 -4.14
C TYR A 62 2.28 -2.91 -4.58
N VAL A 63 2.19 -1.98 -5.48
CA VAL A 63 0.93 -1.60 -6.14
C VAL A 63 1.03 -2.05 -7.59
N GLY A 64 0.29 -3.09 -7.97
CA GLY A 64 0.51 -3.81 -9.21
C GLY A 64 1.78 -4.66 -9.17
N GLY A 65 1.97 -5.39 -8.08
CA GLY A 65 3.23 -6.01 -7.72
C GLY A 65 3.40 -7.46 -8.16
N PRO A 66 4.45 -8.13 -7.64
CA PRO A 66 4.97 -9.38 -8.20
C PRO A 66 4.00 -10.55 -8.11
N ASN A 67 2.98 -10.44 -7.30
CA ASN A 67 1.97 -11.50 -7.16
C ASN A 67 0.66 -11.17 -7.87
N GLN A 68 0.66 -10.09 -8.62
CA GLN A 68 -0.44 -9.80 -9.52
C GLN A 68 -0.58 -10.99 -10.48
N PRO A 69 -1.75 -11.59 -10.60
CA PRO A 69 -1.96 -12.61 -11.61
C PRO A 69 -1.56 -12.06 -12.97
N ASP A 70 -0.88 -12.88 -13.73
CA ASP A 70 -0.35 -12.49 -15.04
C ASP A 70 -1.48 -12.30 -16.09
N HIS A 71 -2.50 -11.60 -15.69
CA HIS A 71 -3.64 -11.26 -16.55
C HIS A 71 -3.54 -9.85 -17.11
N GLY A 72 -2.43 -9.19 -16.85
CA GLY A 72 -1.92 -8.04 -17.60
C GLY A 72 -2.83 -6.82 -17.78
N HIS A 73 -4.03 -6.83 -17.28
CA HIS A 73 -5.05 -5.89 -17.76
C HIS A 73 -5.64 -4.99 -16.67
N GLY A 74 -5.19 -5.14 -15.47
CA GLY A 74 -5.69 -4.30 -14.39
C GLY A 74 -4.75 -3.17 -14.05
N THR A 75 -5.30 -2.18 -13.40
CA THR A 75 -4.54 -1.17 -12.70
C THR A 75 -4.82 -1.33 -11.21
N ALA A 76 -3.78 -1.54 -10.45
CA ALA A 76 -3.90 -1.53 -9.00
C ALA A 76 -3.84 -0.08 -8.48
N HIS A 77 -4.68 0.23 -7.52
CA HIS A 77 -4.79 1.57 -6.96
C HIS A 77 -4.58 1.57 -5.45
N LEU A 78 -3.70 2.44 -5.00
CA LEU A 78 -3.59 2.80 -3.59
C LEU A 78 -4.01 4.25 -3.45
N ALA A 79 -5.09 4.49 -2.71
CA ALA A 79 -5.61 5.83 -2.50
C ALA A 79 -5.55 6.22 -1.02
N VAL A 80 -5.05 7.41 -0.73
CA VAL A 80 -5.00 7.97 0.62
C VAL A 80 -5.74 9.30 0.60
N ARG A 81 -6.90 9.34 1.23
CA ARG A 81 -7.87 10.43 1.07
C ARG A 81 -8.39 10.94 2.40
N ASN A 82 -8.91 12.17 2.38
CA ASN A 82 -9.77 12.72 3.44
C ASN A 82 -9.20 12.53 4.86
N GLY A 83 -7.93 12.87 5.06
CA GLY A 83 -7.26 12.72 6.34
C GLY A 83 -6.73 11.34 6.63
N GLY A 84 -6.87 10.40 5.72
CA GLY A 84 -6.25 9.08 5.84
C GLY A 84 -4.72 9.18 5.88
N THR A 85 -4.08 8.22 6.53
CA THR A 85 -2.62 8.20 6.68
C THR A 85 -2.06 6.82 6.36
N LEU A 86 -1.11 6.78 5.44
CA LEU A 86 -0.26 5.62 5.19
C LEU A 86 1.11 5.90 5.78
N THR A 87 1.58 5.01 6.63
CA THR A 87 2.91 5.14 7.25
C THR A 87 3.73 3.89 6.96
N LEU A 88 4.89 4.10 6.35
CA LEU A 88 5.85 3.07 6.05
C LEU A 88 7.06 3.27 6.96
N ILE A 89 7.30 2.29 7.85
CA ILE A 89 8.31 2.41 8.90
C ILE A 89 9.34 1.29 8.76
N GLY A 90 10.58 1.62 9.02
CA GLY A 90 11.65 0.64 9.16
C GLY A 90 12.70 0.73 8.07
N ASN A 91 13.75 -0.04 8.27
CA ASN A 91 14.89 -0.11 7.37
C ASN A 91 14.73 -1.28 6.42
N LEU A 92 14.61 -0.99 5.15
CA LEU A 92 14.72 -2.00 4.12
C LEU A 92 16.12 -1.94 3.49
N PRO A 93 16.72 -3.10 3.18
CA PRO A 93 18.10 -3.15 2.73
C PRO A 93 18.40 -2.25 1.53
N ASP A 94 17.46 -2.14 0.64
CA ASP A 94 17.61 -1.39 -0.61
C ASP A 94 16.96 0.00 -0.57
N HIS A 95 16.49 0.42 0.60
CA HIS A 95 15.77 1.67 0.78
C HIS A 95 14.53 1.83 -0.12
N MET A 96 14.08 0.75 -0.72
CA MET A 96 12.90 0.77 -1.58
C MET A 96 11.69 0.32 -0.79
N THR A 97 10.79 1.23 -0.52
CA THR A 97 9.63 0.97 0.31
C THR A 97 8.34 0.83 -0.47
N MET A 98 8.26 1.40 -1.63
CA MET A 98 7.07 1.30 -2.46
C MET A 98 7.42 1.08 -3.93
N PHE A 99 6.73 0.13 -4.55
CA PHE A 99 6.86 -0.19 -5.96
C PHE A 99 5.52 0.03 -6.65
N LEU A 100 5.52 0.85 -7.71
CA LEU A 100 4.35 1.11 -8.53
C LEU A 100 4.59 0.55 -9.93
N GLY A 101 3.74 -0.37 -10.38
CA GLY A 101 3.81 -0.86 -11.75
C GLY A 101 4.87 -1.94 -11.99
N ASP A 102 4.87 -3.01 -11.20
CA ASP A 102 5.80 -4.13 -11.37
C ASP A 102 5.24 -5.18 -12.35
N LYS A 103 4.13 -5.81 -12.05
CA LYS A 103 3.48 -6.83 -12.90
C LYS A 103 2.14 -6.40 -13.48
N ALA A 104 1.63 -5.28 -13.06
CA ALA A 104 0.48 -4.59 -13.60
C ALA A 104 0.65 -3.10 -13.37
N ASN A 105 -0.13 -2.27 -14.01
CA ASN A 105 -0.09 -0.84 -13.76
C ASN A 105 -0.42 -0.55 -12.30
N GLY A 106 0.33 0.34 -11.69
CA GLY A 106 0.15 0.72 -10.29
C GLY A 106 0.02 2.22 -10.13
N SER A 107 -0.91 2.65 -9.31
CA SER A 107 -1.06 4.07 -9.02
C SER A 107 -1.18 4.36 -7.54
N LEU A 108 -0.56 5.45 -7.13
CA LEU A 108 -0.75 6.07 -5.83
C LEU A 108 -1.51 7.38 -6.02
N GLU A 109 -2.65 7.50 -5.37
CA GLU A 109 -3.42 8.74 -5.32
C GLU A 109 -3.38 9.31 -3.90
N ILE A 110 -3.04 10.59 -3.77
CA ILE A 110 -3.10 11.32 -2.52
C ILE A 110 -4.06 12.49 -2.72
N ASN A 111 -5.17 12.47 -2.01
CA ASN A 111 -6.22 13.49 -2.10
C ASN A 111 -6.73 13.84 -0.70
N GLY A 112 -6.08 14.80 -0.07
CA GLY A 112 -6.37 15.18 1.31
C GLY A 112 -5.82 14.20 2.36
N GLY A 113 -4.97 13.27 1.95
CA GLY A 113 -4.35 12.30 2.85
C GLY A 113 -2.87 12.55 3.07
N ARG A 114 -2.24 11.63 3.79
CA ARG A 114 -0.81 11.70 4.11
C ARG A 114 -0.14 10.38 3.85
N VAL A 115 1.01 10.43 3.18
CA VAL A 115 1.90 9.29 3.04
C VAL A 115 3.22 9.65 3.69
N LEU A 116 3.55 8.91 4.73
CA LEU A 116 4.76 9.11 5.52
C LEU A 116 5.67 7.91 5.30
N MET A 117 6.81 8.17 4.71
CA MET A 117 7.82 7.16 4.48
C MET A 117 9.02 7.48 5.35
N GLY A 118 9.42 6.53 6.16
CA GLY A 118 10.71 6.58 6.82
C GLY A 118 11.84 6.54 5.79
N GLN A 119 12.89 5.87 6.08
CA GLN A 119 13.94 5.67 5.10
C GLN A 119 13.44 4.88 3.90
N GLY A 120 13.50 5.44 2.71
CA GLY A 120 13.09 4.72 1.53
C GLY A 120 12.72 5.60 0.35
N CYS A 121 12.37 4.94 -0.73
CA CYS A 121 11.97 5.60 -1.96
C CYS A 121 10.77 4.90 -2.61
N ILE A 122 10.17 5.59 -3.55
CA ILE A 122 9.16 5.03 -4.43
C ILE A 122 9.84 4.73 -5.75
N GLN A 123 9.73 3.48 -6.19
CA GLN A 123 10.14 3.07 -7.52
C GLN A 123 8.90 2.88 -8.39
N GLY A 124 8.83 3.58 -9.50
CA GLY A 124 7.78 3.40 -10.50
C GLY A 124 8.28 2.72 -11.76
N ALA A 125 7.35 2.18 -12.50
CA ALA A 125 7.58 1.73 -13.89
C ALA A 125 8.72 0.70 -14.06
N ARG A 126 8.66 -0.41 -13.33
CA ARG A 126 9.60 -1.50 -13.57
C ARG A 126 9.32 -2.22 -14.87
N GLU A 127 8.12 -2.75 -14.99
CA GLU A 127 7.65 -3.46 -16.19
C GLU A 127 6.36 -2.84 -16.75
N HIS A 128 5.58 -2.19 -15.88
CA HIS A 128 4.32 -1.55 -16.20
C HIS A 128 4.28 -0.12 -15.68
N GLU A 129 3.26 0.63 -16.05
CA GLU A 129 3.15 2.03 -15.68
C GLU A 129 3.02 2.20 -14.15
N GLY A 130 3.87 3.03 -13.60
CA GLY A 130 3.77 3.51 -12.23
C GLY A 130 3.38 4.98 -12.21
N ARG A 131 2.32 5.33 -11.49
CA ARG A 131 1.79 6.69 -11.49
C ARG A 131 1.54 7.21 -10.09
N ILE A 132 1.91 8.47 -9.85
CA ILE A 132 1.56 9.18 -8.64
C ILE A 132 0.71 10.38 -9.02
N THR A 133 -0.43 10.52 -8.35
CA THR A 133 -1.30 11.70 -8.49
C THR A 133 -1.53 12.29 -7.10
N MET A 134 -1.21 13.56 -6.95
CA MET A 134 -1.47 14.27 -5.70
C MET A 134 -2.25 15.54 -6.01
N THR A 135 -3.45 15.62 -5.48
CA THR A 135 -4.31 16.80 -5.62
C THR A 135 -4.23 17.67 -4.38
N ASP A 136 -4.23 17.03 -3.22
CA ASP A 136 -4.11 17.67 -1.93
C ASP A 136 -3.52 16.67 -0.95
N GLY A 137 -2.77 17.13 0.03
CA GLY A 137 -2.20 16.26 1.05
C GLY A 137 -0.67 16.32 1.10
N TRP A 138 -0.08 15.25 1.64
CA TRP A 138 1.35 15.21 1.93
C TRP A 138 1.97 13.89 1.51
N LEU A 139 3.09 13.98 0.84
CA LEU A 139 4.00 12.87 0.63
C LEU A 139 5.35 13.26 1.24
N PHE A 140 5.73 12.57 2.27
CA PHE A 140 6.95 12.86 3.01
C PHE A 140 7.84 11.63 3.08
N ALA A 141 9.08 11.78 2.67
CA ALA A 141 10.10 10.77 2.82
C ALA A 141 11.28 11.38 3.56
N SER A 142 11.76 10.70 4.59
CA SER A 142 12.96 11.10 5.32
C SER A 142 14.15 10.22 4.97
N GLU A 143 15.31 10.80 5.00
CA GLU A 143 16.56 10.08 4.84
C GLU A 143 17.03 9.46 6.15
#